data_7fdb0106b903774867b6166439e77946
#
_entry.id   7fdb0106b903774867b6166439e77946
#
_cell.length_a   1.000
_cell.length_b   1.000
_cell.length_c   1.000
_cell.angle_alpha   90.00
_cell.angle_beta   90.00
_cell.angle_gamma   90.00
#
_symmetry.space_group_name_H-M   'P 1'
#
loop_
_entity.id
_entity.type
_entity.pdbx_description
1 polymer ?
#
loop_
_entity_poly.entity_id
_entity_poly.type
_entity_poly.pdbx_seq_one_letter_code
_entity_poly.pdbx_strand_id
1 'polypeptide(L)'
;MELTEKLVQLDGLQKKLYAFTCAESSLYLDSVTVAPKNTAEGRGVALSILAGEHQKLLTAPETKALLDELAAEQDKLDPLHKREVELLRRECEKMTRIPAEEYMAYTELTNRASDVWHKAKENNDFASFCPILQELVDYNRKFAVYYDAEKAPYDALLNEYERGVDSKQLDAFFDTLREGIVPLIRAIGEKPPIDDSFLHLEYPADRQKAFADYLMEVMGIDRGHCGLGETEHPFTLEFNNKDVRITTNYDLHNVASSMYSVLHEGGHALYELGIRDDLQYTCLTGGVSMGVHESQSRFYENLIGRSRAFVGVIYPKVQEFFPEQLGHVTAEQFYRAINKVEPSLIRTESDELTYCLHIMVRYEIEKQLIAGTLQAKNVPAAWAKLYQEYLGVEVPNDREGCLQDSHWSGGSFGYFPSYALGNAYGAQMLHNMEQEFDVFGQVARGSLSGVTGWLREHVHQYGQLLEPAAIVKNACGEFDPHYYLDYLTRKYTELYNL
;
A
#
# COMPACT_ATOMS: atom_id res chain seq x y z
N MET A 1 -0.63 1.46 -42.08
CA MET A 1 0.72 1.87 -41.58
C MET A 1 1.62 0.66 -41.45
N GLU A 2 2.91 0.84 -41.72
CA GLU A 2 3.90 -0.19 -41.40
C GLU A 2 4.04 -0.37 -39.88
N LEU A 3 4.42 -1.57 -39.44
CA LEU A 3 4.52 -1.87 -37.99
C LEU A 3 5.44 -0.89 -37.25
N THR A 4 6.57 -0.54 -37.83
CA THR A 4 7.53 0.42 -37.25
C THR A 4 6.89 1.81 -37.00
N GLU A 5 6.05 2.28 -37.93
CA GLU A 5 5.35 3.56 -37.77
C GLU A 5 4.34 3.51 -36.63
N LYS A 6 3.64 2.37 -36.45
CA LYS A 6 2.71 2.16 -35.34
C LYS A 6 3.43 2.14 -33.99
N LEU A 7 4.59 1.50 -33.91
CA LEU A 7 5.39 1.48 -32.67
C LEU A 7 5.94 2.88 -32.31
N VAL A 8 6.33 3.69 -33.29
CA VAL A 8 6.69 5.10 -33.06
C VAL A 8 5.50 5.90 -32.53
N GLN A 9 4.28 5.63 -33.03
CA GLN A 9 3.07 6.28 -32.52
C GLN A 9 2.72 5.83 -31.10
N LEU A 10 2.90 4.53 -30.79
CA LEU A 10 2.69 3.99 -29.46
C LEU A 10 3.65 4.64 -28.44
N ASP A 11 4.95 4.72 -28.76
CA ASP A 11 5.95 5.41 -27.92
C ASP A 11 5.59 6.90 -27.71
N GLY A 12 5.18 7.59 -28.78
CA GLY A 12 4.73 8.98 -28.71
C GLY A 12 3.47 9.17 -27.86
N LEU A 13 2.51 8.23 -27.90
CA LEU A 13 1.33 8.21 -27.04
C LEU A 13 1.71 8.04 -25.59
N GLN A 14 2.52 7.03 -25.27
CA GLN A 14 2.94 6.73 -23.90
C GLN A 14 3.67 7.90 -23.24
N LYS A 15 4.59 8.56 -23.95
CA LYS A 15 5.28 9.77 -23.47
C LYS A 15 4.34 10.93 -23.16
N LYS A 16 3.24 11.07 -23.92
CA LYS A 16 2.22 12.08 -23.61
C LYS A 16 1.42 11.72 -22.36
N LEU A 17 1.00 10.44 -22.22
CA LEU A 17 0.31 9.96 -21.02
C LEU A 17 1.20 10.15 -19.80
N TYR A 18 2.47 9.76 -19.87
CA TYR A 18 3.46 10.00 -18.82
C TYR A 18 3.59 11.50 -18.44
N ALA A 19 3.59 12.40 -19.42
CA ALA A 19 3.69 13.83 -19.16
C ALA A 19 2.48 14.37 -18.38
N PHE A 20 1.26 13.88 -18.66
CA PHE A 20 0.07 14.20 -17.87
C PHE A 20 0.17 13.66 -16.45
N THR A 21 0.50 12.38 -16.28
CA THR A 21 0.71 11.77 -14.95
C THR A 21 1.74 12.56 -14.15
N CYS A 22 2.88 12.91 -14.74
CA CYS A 22 3.93 13.68 -14.08
C CYS A 22 3.45 15.08 -13.63
N ALA A 23 2.68 15.78 -14.47
CA ALA A 23 2.12 17.09 -14.12
C ALA A 23 1.08 17.00 -12.99
N GLU A 24 0.17 16.03 -13.06
CA GLU A 24 -0.87 15.78 -12.05
C GLU A 24 -0.23 15.41 -10.70
N SER A 25 0.72 14.49 -10.71
CA SER A 25 1.48 14.06 -9.53
C SER A 25 2.28 15.20 -8.90
N SER A 26 2.89 16.08 -9.72
CA SER A 26 3.61 17.26 -9.23
C SER A 26 2.68 18.24 -8.52
N LEU A 27 1.49 18.49 -9.08
CA LEU A 27 0.48 19.36 -8.46
C LEU A 27 -0.10 18.75 -7.18
N TYR A 28 -0.26 17.43 -7.15
CA TYR A 28 -0.66 16.73 -5.94
C TYR A 28 0.40 16.84 -4.84
N LEU A 29 1.66 16.51 -5.16
CA LEU A 29 2.76 16.60 -4.20
C LEU A 29 2.91 18.02 -3.62
N ASP A 30 2.88 19.04 -4.48
CA ASP A 30 2.90 20.46 -4.05
C ASP A 30 1.76 20.72 -3.06
N SER A 31 0.56 20.21 -3.35
CA SER A 31 -0.64 20.46 -2.55
C SER A 31 -0.56 19.96 -1.11
N VAL A 32 0.15 18.86 -0.89
CA VAL A 32 0.23 18.18 0.42
C VAL A 32 1.54 18.47 1.16
N THR A 33 2.50 19.18 0.52
CA THR A 33 3.80 19.48 1.11
C THR A 33 4.03 20.98 1.33
N VAL A 34 4.13 21.78 0.26
CA VAL A 34 4.61 23.18 0.34
C VAL A 34 3.58 24.23 -0.05
N ALA A 35 2.46 23.85 -0.66
CA ALA A 35 1.44 24.82 -1.08
C ALA A 35 0.79 25.55 0.11
N PRO A 36 0.56 26.86 0.03
CA PRO A 36 -0.19 27.59 1.05
C PRO A 36 -1.62 27.02 1.21
N LYS A 37 -2.12 26.97 2.46
CA LYS A 37 -3.39 26.31 2.82
C LYS A 37 -4.63 26.76 2.01
N ASN A 38 -4.67 28.01 1.54
CA ASN A 38 -5.86 28.58 0.88
C ASN A 38 -5.68 28.70 -0.65
N THR A 39 -4.98 27.77 -1.30
CA THR A 39 -4.69 27.80 -2.74
C THR A 39 -5.33 26.67 -3.53
N ALA A 40 -6.27 25.93 -2.95
CA ALA A 40 -6.84 24.71 -3.55
C ALA A 40 -7.66 24.98 -4.82
N GLU A 41 -8.36 26.15 -4.94
CA GLU A 41 -9.26 26.42 -6.05
C GLU A 41 -8.56 26.44 -7.40
N GLY A 42 -7.50 27.24 -7.57
CA GLY A 42 -6.75 27.32 -8.85
C GLY A 42 -6.10 25.99 -9.24
N ARG A 43 -5.57 25.27 -8.26
CA ARG A 43 -4.98 23.94 -8.48
C ARG A 43 -6.06 22.93 -8.88
N GLY A 44 -7.25 22.95 -8.24
CA GLY A 44 -8.36 22.10 -8.62
C GLY A 44 -8.80 22.30 -10.08
N VAL A 45 -8.84 23.56 -10.55
CA VAL A 45 -9.12 23.86 -11.96
C VAL A 45 -8.04 23.26 -12.87
N ALA A 46 -6.75 23.42 -12.53
CA ALA A 46 -5.65 22.89 -13.33
C ALA A 46 -5.71 21.35 -13.40
N LEU A 47 -5.85 20.68 -12.24
CA LEU A 47 -5.95 19.21 -12.18
C LEU A 47 -7.15 18.67 -12.97
N SER A 48 -8.32 19.32 -12.88
CA SER A 48 -9.51 18.91 -13.62
C SER A 48 -9.30 18.98 -15.14
N ILE A 49 -8.61 20.03 -15.62
CA ILE A 49 -8.29 20.15 -17.06
C ILE A 49 -7.28 19.10 -17.48
N LEU A 50 -6.19 18.90 -16.72
CA LEU A 50 -5.17 17.90 -17.03
C LEU A 50 -5.76 16.50 -17.07
N ALA A 51 -6.51 16.09 -16.04
CA ALA A 51 -7.15 14.79 -15.98
C ALA A 51 -8.16 14.58 -17.14
N GLY A 52 -8.90 15.62 -17.51
CA GLY A 52 -9.80 15.57 -18.66
C GLY A 52 -9.09 15.38 -19.99
N GLU A 53 -7.96 16.06 -20.22
CA GLU A 53 -7.17 15.90 -21.44
C GLU A 53 -6.41 14.56 -21.44
N HIS A 54 -5.95 14.09 -20.29
CA HIS A 54 -5.35 12.76 -20.11
C HIS A 54 -6.34 11.66 -20.51
N GLN A 55 -7.54 11.69 -19.94
CA GLN A 55 -8.61 10.73 -20.27
C GLN A 55 -8.99 10.77 -21.75
N LYS A 56 -9.15 11.96 -22.33
CA LYS A 56 -9.45 12.11 -23.77
C LYS A 56 -8.37 11.49 -24.65
N LEU A 57 -7.10 11.68 -24.30
CA LEU A 57 -5.99 11.10 -25.05
C LEU A 57 -6.03 9.57 -25.01
N LEU A 58 -6.26 8.99 -23.83
CA LEU A 58 -6.33 7.54 -23.64
C LEU A 58 -7.54 6.91 -24.39
N THR A 59 -8.69 7.58 -24.37
CA THR A 59 -9.96 7.06 -24.93
C THR A 59 -10.25 7.56 -26.36
N ALA A 60 -9.32 8.29 -26.98
CA ALA A 60 -9.48 8.81 -28.34
C ALA A 60 -9.70 7.68 -29.35
N PRO A 61 -10.56 7.88 -30.37
CA PRO A 61 -10.76 6.89 -31.43
C PRO A 61 -9.46 6.47 -32.11
N GLU A 62 -8.52 7.41 -32.28
CA GLU A 62 -7.20 7.17 -32.87
C GLU A 62 -6.33 6.27 -32.00
N THR A 63 -6.37 6.49 -30.69
CA THR A 63 -5.67 5.64 -29.68
C THR A 63 -6.23 4.22 -29.72
N LYS A 64 -7.55 4.09 -29.70
CA LYS A 64 -8.20 2.78 -29.78
C LYS A 64 -7.85 2.06 -31.08
N ALA A 65 -7.93 2.75 -32.22
CA ALA A 65 -7.59 2.17 -33.54
C ALA A 65 -6.12 1.70 -33.57
N LEU A 66 -5.19 2.48 -33.05
CA LEU A 66 -3.78 2.11 -32.96
C LEU A 66 -3.57 0.84 -32.11
N LEU A 67 -4.20 0.79 -30.94
CA LEU A 67 -4.10 -0.36 -30.04
C LEU A 67 -4.73 -1.63 -30.63
N ASP A 68 -5.89 -1.51 -31.31
CA ASP A 68 -6.54 -2.64 -31.98
C ASP A 68 -5.71 -3.15 -33.17
N GLU A 69 -5.10 -2.25 -33.97
CA GLU A 69 -4.21 -2.63 -35.05
C GLU A 69 -2.94 -3.34 -34.57
N LEU A 70 -2.31 -2.86 -33.46
CA LEU A 70 -1.15 -3.50 -32.87
C LEU A 70 -1.52 -4.85 -32.25
N ALA A 71 -2.65 -4.95 -31.58
CA ALA A 71 -3.15 -6.21 -31.01
C ALA A 71 -3.41 -7.28 -32.10
N ALA A 72 -3.90 -6.86 -33.28
CA ALA A 72 -4.07 -7.77 -34.43
C ALA A 72 -2.74 -8.30 -34.99
N GLU A 73 -1.64 -7.61 -34.71
CA GLU A 73 -0.27 -8.00 -35.12
C GLU A 73 0.60 -8.50 -33.94
N GLN A 74 0.00 -8.89 -32.81
CA GLN A 74 0.71 -9.25 -31.57
C GLN A 74 1.81 -10.30 -31.74
N ASP A 75 1.71 -11.21 -32.72
CA ASP A 75 2.70 -12.24 -32.98
C ASP A 75 4.01 -11.68 -33.57
N LYS A 76 3.97 -10.43 -34.06
CA LYS A 76 5.13 -9.71 -34.61
C LYS A 76 5.78 -8.78 -33.58
N LEU A 77 5.14 -8.57 -32.43
CA LEU A 77 5.62 -7.72 -31.36
C LEU A 77 6.62 -8.49 -30.48
N ASP A 78 7.66 -7.79 -30.03
CA ASP A 78 8.47 -8.29 -28.95
C ASP A 78 7.71 -8.29 -27.61
N PRO A 79 8.22 -8.97 -26.56
CA PRO A 79 7.51 -9.12 -25.31
C PRO A 79 7.14 -7.79 -24.62
N LEU A 80 7.96 -6.74 -24.74
CA LEU A 80 7.68 -5.42 -24.14
C LEU A 80 6.48 -4.75 -24.80
N HIS A 81 6.57 -4.56 -26.13
CA HIS A 81 5.48 -3.92 -26.88
C HIS A 81 4.17 -4.73 -26.82
N LYS A 82 4.27 -6.06 -26.78
CA LYS A 82 3.08 -6.90 -26.60
C LYS A 82 2.39 -6.60 -25.26
N ARG A 83 3.16 -6.47 -24.19
CA ARG A 83 2.64 -6.15 -22.86
C ARG A 83 2.12 -4.72 -22.76
N GLU A 84 2.80 -3.76 -23.37
CA GLU A 84 2.34 -2.37 -23.44
C GLU A 84 0.95 -2.27 -24.12
N VAL A 85 0.80 -2.91 -25.27
CA VAL A 85 -0.48 -2.94 -25.99
C VAL A 85 -1.58 -3.60 -25.15
N GLU A 86 -1.28 -4.70 -24.47
CA GLU A 86 -2.21 -5.39 -23.58
C GLU A 86 -2.73 -4.48 -22.46
N LEU A 87 -1.80 -3.82 -21.74
CA LEU A 87 -2.14 -2.97 -20.60
C LEU A 87 -2.92 -1.71 -21.04
N LEU A 88 -2.43 -1.00 -22.05
CA LEU A 88 -3.08 0.20 -22.55
C LEU A 88 -4.47 -0.11 -23.13
N ARG A 89 -4.62 -1.22 -23.84
CA ARG A 89 -5.90 -1.65 -24.37
C ARG A 89 -6.89 -1.94 -23.27
N ARG A 90 -6.45 -2.68 -22.24
CA ARG A 90 -7.30 -2.97 -21.07
C ARG A 90 -7.78 -1.69 -20.38
N GLU A 91 -6.89 -0.72 -20.16
CA GLU A 91 -7.25 0.54 -19.52
C GLU A 91 -8.19 1.39 -20.41
N CYS A 92 -7.90 1.47 -21.71
CA CYS A 92 -8.76 2.14 -22.68
C CYS A 92 -10.17 1.50 -22.72
N GLU A 93 -10.26 0.18 -22.76
CA GLU A 93 -11.53 -0.54 -22.76
C GLU A 93 -12.30 -0.32 -21.44
N LYS A 94 -11.63 -0.39 -20.29
CA LYS A 94 -12.25 -0.13 -18.99
C LYS A 94 -12.89 1.26 -18.95
N MET A 95 -12.13 2.28 -19.31
CA MET A 95 -12.60 3.66 -19.29
C MET A 95 -13.74 3.92 -20.30
N THR A 96 -13.76 3.21 -21.42
CA THR A 96 -14.82 3.37 -22.44
C THR A 96 -16.11 2.62 -22.09
N ARG A 97 -16.04 1.59 -21.22
CA ARG A 97 -17.25 0.84 -20.79
C ARG A 97 -18.08 1.63 -19.77
N ILE A 98 -17.50 2.57 -19.04
CA ILE A 98 -18.22 3.39 -18.07
C ILE A 98 -18.88 4.56 -18.81
N PRO A 99 -20.22 4.74 -18.75
CA PRO A 99 -20.86 5.91 -19.33
C PRO A 99 -20.29 7.20 -18.71
N ALA A 100 -19.94 8.18 -19.57
CA ALA A 100 -19.29 9.42 -19.12
C ALA A 100 -20.10 10.18 -18.05
N GLU A 101 -21.43 10.22 -18.19
CA GLU A 101 -22.32 10.86 -17.21
C GLU A 101 -22.25 10.18 -15.83
N GLU A 102 -22.13 8.85 -15.82
CA GLU A 102 -22.02 8.08 -14.57
C GLU A 102 -20.66 8.25 -13.92
N TYR A 103 -19.59 8.29 -14.72
CA TYR A 103 -18.25 8.56 -14.22
C TYR A 103 -18.14 9.97 -13.59
N MET A 104 -18.74 10.97 -14.26
CA MET A 104 -18.82 12.34 -13.73
C MET A 104 -19.60 12.39 -12.42
N ALA A 105 -20.78 11.76 -12.36
CA ALA A 105 -21.61 11.73 -11.16
C ALA A 105 -20.90 11.01 -10.00
N TYR A 106 -20.16 9.94 -10.29
CA TYR A 106 -19.37 9.22 -9.29
C TYR A 106 -18.20 10.07 -8.78
N THR A 107 -17.52 10.82 -9.65
CA THR A 107 -16.45 11.73 -9.26
C THR A 107 -16.97 12.86 -8.34
N GLU A 108 -18.12 13.42 -8.64
CA GLU A 108 -18.78 14.39 -7.74
C GLU A 108 -19.18 13.76 -6.39
N LEU A 109 -19.66 12.51 -6.44
CA LEU A 109 -20.04 11.76 -5.24
C LEU A 109 -18.84 11.52 -4.33
N THR A 110 -17.70 11.05 -4.85
CA THR A 110 -16.49 10.77 -4.06
C THR A 110 -15.91 12.03 -3.45
N ASN A 111 -15.88 13.15 -4.19
CA ASN A 111 -15.45 14.44 -3.64
C ASN A 111 -16.34 14.89 -2.47
N ARG A 112 -17.68 14.84 -2.65
CA ARG A 112 -18.64 15.16 -1.58
C ARG A 112 -18.54 14.20 -0.40
N ALA A 113 -18.32 12.90 -0.68
CA ALA A 113 -18.22 11.86 0.33
C ALA A 113 -17.01 12.06 1.24
N SER A 114 -15.87 12.49 0.69
CA SER A 114 -14.67 12.81 1.47
C SER A 114 -14.93 13.91 2.49
N ASP A 115 -15.56 15.02 2.08
CA ASP A 115 -15.91 16.13 2.97
C ASP A 115 -16.91 15.72 4.08
N VAL A 116 -17.92 14.92 3.70
CA VAL A 116 -18.92 14.43 4.67
C VAL A 116 -18.29 13.46 5.65
N TRP A 117 -17.41 12.55 5.17
CA TRP A 117 -16.70 11.59 6.01
C TRP A 117 -15.81 12.31 7.05
N HIS A 118 -15.03 13.33 6.64
CA HIS A 118 -14.22 14.12 7.58
C HIS A 118 -15.06 14.69 8.72
N LYS A 119 -16.17 15.35 8.39
CA LYS A 119 -17.08 15.91 9.39
C LYS A 119 -17.75 14.84 10.25
N ALA A 120 -18.16 13.73 9.66
CA ALA A 120 -18.76 12.60 10.37
C ALA A 120 -17.77 11.99 11.38
N LYS A 121 -16.49 11.81 10.98
CA LYS A 121 -15.42 11.32 11.84
C LYS A 121 -15.14 12.29 12.99
N GLU A 122 -14.99 13.59 12.72
CA GLU A 122 -14.77 14.62 13.74
C GLU A 122 -15.90 14.67 14.78
N ASN A 123 -17.15 14.58 14.33
CA ASN A 123 -18.32 14.69 15.19
C ASN A 123 -18.83 13.33 15.73
N ASN A 124 -18.17 12.22 15.36
CA ASN A 124 -18.64 10.88 15.68
C ASN A 124 -20.10 10.63 15.22
N ASP A 125 -20.43 11.02 13.99
CA ASP A 125 -21.77 10.99 13.40
C ASP A 125 -21.81 10.13 12.13
N PHE A 126 -21.83 8.81 12.30
CA PHE A 126 -21.97 7.88 11.17
C PHE A 126 -23.31 8.08 10.42
N ALA A 127 -24.35 8.54 11.09
CA ALA A 127 -25.68 8.72 10.47
C ALA A 127 -25.63 9.73 9.31
N SER A 128 -24.79 10.75 9.38
CA SER A 128 -24.60 11.73 8.30
C SER A 128 -23.83 11.14 7.10
N PHE A 129 -22.90 10.20 7.33
CA PHE A 129 -22.13 9.55 6.27
C PHE A 129 -22.86 8.35 5.64
N CYS A 130 -23.72 7.67 6.39
CA CYS A 130 -24.40 6.43 5.99
C CYS A 130 -25.11 6.51 4.62
N PRO A 131 -25.91 7.54 4.28
CA PRO A 131 -26.55 7.63 2.96
C PRO A 131 -25.55 7.69 1.81
N ILE A 132 -24.48 8.47 1.96
CA ILE A 132 -23.42 8.61 0.96
C ILE A 132 -22.62 7.30 0.81
N LEU A 133 -22.33 6.63 1.91
CA LEU A 133 -21.69 5.30 1.87
C LEU A 133 -22.55 4.31 1.08
N GLN A 134 -23.88 4.32 1.25
CA GLN A 134 -24.75 3.45 0.46
C GLN A 134 -24.72 3.79 -1.04
N GLU A 135 -24.73 5.08 -1.40
CA GLU A 135 -24.59 5.51 -2.80
C GLU A 135 -23.25 5.04 -3.40
N LEU A 136 -22.13 5.16 -2.66
CA LEU A 136 -20.81 4.68 -3.09
C LEU A 136 -20.81 3.16 -3.30
N VAL A 137 -21.40 2.39 -2.40
CA VAL A 137 -21.56 0.94 -2.54
C VAL A 137 -22.35 0.60 -3.81
N ASP A 138 -23.47 1.29 -4.06
CA ASP A 138 -24.33 1.02 -5.21
C ASP A 138 -23.60 1.36 -6.53
N TYR A 139 -22.82 2.44 -6.58
CA TYR A 139 -21.96 2.75 -7.73
C TYR A 139 -20.86 1.71 -7.94
N ASN A 140 -20.17 1.29 -6.89
CA ASN A 140 -19.12 0.27 -6.99
C ASN A 140 -19.67 -1.09 -7.46
N ARG A 141 -20.85 -1.48 -7.00
CA ARG A 141 -21.54 -2.68 -7.52
C ARG A 141 -21.85 -2.57 -9.01
N LYS A 142 -22.23 -1.39 -9.47
CA LYS A 142 -22.49 -1.12 -10.89
C LYS A 142 -21.21 -1.11 -11.71
N PHE A 143 -20.16 -0.44 -11.21
CA PHE A 143 -18.87 -0.35 -11.89
C PHE A 143 -18.17 -1.71 -11.98
N ALA A 144 -18.32 -2.57 -10.97
CA ALA A 144 -17.84 -3.94 -11.03
C ALA A 144 -18.36 -4.69 -12.28
N VAL A 145 -19.61 -4.47 -12.66
CA VAL A 145 -20.19 -5.06 -13.90
C VAL A 145 -19.58 -4.44 -15.16
N TYR A 146 -19.25 -3.15 -15.16
CA TYR A 146 -18.56 -2.52 -16.27
C TYR A 146 -17.11 -2.99 -16.39
N TYR A 147 -16.43 -3.23 -15.27
CA TYR A 147 -15.06 -3.76 -15.26
C TYR A 147 -15.01 -5.19 -15.79
N ASP A 148 -15.83 -6.08 -15.22
CA ASP A 148 -15.90 -7.48 -15.65
C ASP A 148 -17.25 -8.10 -15.27
N ALA A 149 -18.14 -8.21 -16.25
CA ALA A 149 -19.48 -8.78 -16.04
C ALA A 149 -19.50 -10.30 -15.80
N GLU A 150 -18.38 -11.00 -16.06
CA GLU A 150 -18.27 -12.44 -15.86
C GLU A 150 -17.81 -12.81 -14.45
N LYS A 151 -17.20 -11.86 -13.73
CA LYS A 151 -16.75 -12.05 -12.34
C LYS A 151 -17.84 -11.72 -11.33
N ALA A 152 -17.72 -12.31 -10.13
CA ALA A 152 -18.47 -11.80 -8.98
C ALA A 152 -18.12 -10.31 -8.75
N PRO A 153 -19.08 -9.45 -8.40
CA PRO A 153 -18.83 -8.01 -8.31
C PRO A 153 -17.64 -7.62 -7.41
N TYR A 154 -17.47 -8.29 -6.28
CA TYR A 154 -16.33 -8.01 -5.39
C TYR A 154 -15.00 -8.44 -6.00
N ASP A 155 -14.95 -9.57 -6.73
CA ASP A 155 -13.75 -10.05 -7.41
C ASP A 155 -13.33 -9.12 -8.56
N ALA A 156 -14.30 -8.48 -9.23
CA ALA A 156 -14.00 -7.45 -10.23
C ALA A 156 -13.35 -6.22 -9.59
N LEU A 157 -13.78 -5.80 -8.39
CA LEU A 157 -13.17 -4.69 -7.64
C LEU A 157 -11.78 -5.06 -7.09
N LEU A 158 -11.60 -6.27 -6.54
CA LEU A 158 -10.30 -6.78 -6.09
C LEU A 158 -9.25 -6.73 -7.22
N ASN A 159 -9.67 -7.07 -8.43
CA ASN A 159 -8.80 -7.13 -9.60
C ASN A 159 -8.24 -5.76 -10.02
N GLU A 160 -8.83 -4.65 -9.57
CA GLU A 160 -8.30 -3.30 -9.78
C GLU A 160 -7.03 -3.03 -8.96
N TYR A 161 -6.85 -3.73 -7.83
CA TYR A 161 -5.73 -3.55 -6.92
C TYR A 161 -4.73 -4.71 -6.95
N GLU A 162 -5.24 -5.95 -7.05
CA GLU A 162 -4.43 -7.17 -7.10
C GLU A 162 -4.98 -8.10 -8.18
N ARG A 163 -4.43 -7.98 -9.39
CA ARG A 163 -4.91 -8.76 -10.53
C ARG A 163 -4.72 -10.25 -10.34
N GLY A 164 -5.80 -11.00 -10.62
CA GLY A 164 -5.80 -12.45 -10.56
C GLY A 164 -6.11 -13.04 -9.19
N VAL A 165 -6.35 -12.20 -8.17
CA VAL A 165 -6.83 -12.63 -6.86
C VAL A 165 -8.36 -12.55 -6.82
N ASP A 166 -9.01 -13.55 -6.23
CA ASP A 166 -10.45 -13.62 -6.01
C ASP A 166 -10.81 -13.79 -4.53
N SER A 167 -12.07 -13.61 -4.21
CA SER A 167 -12.59 -13.73 -2.83
C SER A 167 -12.45 -15.14 -2.27
N LYS A 168 -12.47 -16.18 -3.09
CA LYS A 168 -12.27 -17.56 -2.64
C LYS A 168 -10.85 -17.80 -2.14
N GLN A 169 -9.86 -17.25 -2.86
CA GLN A 169 -8.45 -17.31 -2.45
C GLN A 169 -8.23 -16.51 -1.16
N LEU A 170 -8.85 -15.31 -1.07
CA LEU A 170 -8.77 -14.48 0.13
C LEU A 170 -9.47 -15.09 1.33
N ASP A 171 -10.62 -15.75 1.17
CA ASP A 171 -11.28 -16.46 2.24
C ASP A 171 -10.34 -17.53 2.84
N ALA A 172 -9.72 -18.36 1.99
CA ALA A 172 -8.77 -19.38 2.46
C ALA A 172 -7.52 -18.76 3.12
N PHE A 173 -7.00 -17.68 2.56
CA PHE A 173 -5.87 -16.92 3.11
C PHE A 173 -6.18 -16.37 4.50
N PHE A 174 -7.29 -15.66 4.65
CA PHE A 174 -7.68 -15.05 5.91
C PHE A 174 -8.09 -16.06 6.96
N ASP A 175 -8.74 -17.16 6.57
CA ASP A 175 -9.07 -18.26 7.49
C ASP A 175 -7.79 -18.87 8.08
N THR A 176 -6.79 -19.15 7.23
CA THR A 176 -5.47 -19.67 7.68
C THR A 176 -4.81 -18.72 8.69
N LEU A 177 -4.77 -17.42 8.39
CA LEU A 177 -4.17 -16.45 9.31
C LEU A 177 -4.95 -16.33 10.63
N ARG A 178 -6.27 -16.26 10.57
CA ARG A 178 -7.12 -16.13 11.75
C ARG A 178 -6.98 -17.32 12.71
N GLU A 179 -6.97 -18.54 12.16
CA GLU A 179 -6.82 -19.77 12.95
C GLU A 179 -5.49 -19.83 13.71
N GLY A 180 -4.43 -19.25 13.17
CA GLY A 180 -3.12 -19.20 13.83
C GLY A 180 -2.91 -17.95 14.71
N ILE A 181 -3.30 -16.77 14.24
CA ILE A 181 -3.01 -15.49 14.93
C ILE A 181 -3.88 -15.32 16.18
N VAL A 182 -5.19 -15.63 16.13
CA VAL A 182 -6.09 -15.41 17.28
C VAL A 182 -5.67 -16.19 18.52
N PRO A 183 -5.31 -17.50 18.45
CA PRO A 183 -4.78 -18.23 19.60
C PRO A 183 -3.45 -17.64 20.13
N LEU A 184 -2.58 -17.19 19.23
CA LEU A 184 -1.29 -16.59 19.59
C LEU A 184 -1.48 -15.28 20.36
N ILE A 185 -2.38 -14.40 19.94
CA ILE A 185 -2.73 -13.17 20.65
C ILE A 185 -3.26 -13.48 22.05
N ARG A 186 -4.14 -14.50 22.19
CA ARG A 186 -4.65 -14.92 23.51
C ARG A 186 -3.54 -15.39 24.44
N ALA A 187 -2.62 -16.20 23.93
CA ALA A 187 -1.47 -16.67 24.71
C ALA A 187 -0.54 -15.51 25.14
N ILE A 188 -0.36 -14.53 24.25
CA ILE A 188 0.41 -13.30 24.56
C ILE A 188 -0.28 -12.47 25.65
N GLY A 189 -1.61 -12.37 25.61
CA GLY A 189 -2.40 -11.63 26.59
C GLY A 189 -2.29 -12.18 28.04
N GLU A 190 -1.84 -13.43 28.20
CA GLU A 190 -1.55 -14.03 29.51
C GLU A 190 -0.15 -13.68 30.04
N LYS A 191 0.71 -13.04 29.25
CA LYS A 191 2.08 -12.67 29.63
C LYS A 191 2.13 -11.27 30.24
N PRO A 192 3.17 -10.99 31.03
CA PRO A 192 3.40 -9.62 31.53
C PRO A 192 3.53 -8.62 30.37
N PRO A 193 2.94 -7.43 30.47
CA PRO A 193 3.05 -6.41 29.45
C PRO A 193 4.50 -5.96 29.23
N ILE A 194 4.83 -5.67 27.98
CA ILE A 194 6.12 -5.07 27.64
C ILE A 194 6.04 -3.56 27.88
N ASP A 195 7.03 -3.02 28.58
CA ASP A 195 7.17 -1.57 28.78
C ASP A 195 7.67 -0.90 27.51
N ASP A 196 6.87 0.02 26.98
CA ASP A 196 7.15 0.85 25.82
C ASP A 196 7.05 2.36 26.15
N SER A 197 6.91 2.70 27.44
CA SER A 197 6.68 4.07 27.90
C SER A 197 7.74 5.07 27.42
N PHE A 198 8.97 4.61 27.23
CA PHE A 198 10.05 5.44 26.72
C PHE A 198 9.86 5.83 25.24
N LEU A 199 9.07 5.11 24.44
CA LEU A 199 8.77 5.47 23.05
C LEU A 199 7.84 6.70 22.96
N HIS A 200 7.14 7.04 24.03
CA HIS A 200 6.13 8.10 24.11
C HIS A 200 6.62 9.36 24.85
N LEU A 201 7.92 9.47 25.12
CA LEU A 201 8.55 10.70 25.65
C LEU A 201 8.57 11.78 24.57
N GLU A 202 9.01 12.99 24.92
CA GLU A 202 9.17 14.06 23.94
C GLU A 202 10.44 13.85 23.08
N TYR A 203 10.25 13.69 21.77
CA TYR A 203 11.28 13.49 20.76
C TYR A 203 11.33 14.69 19.82
N PRO A 204 12.38 15.54 19.86
CA PRO A 204 12.48 16.73 19.04
C PRO A 204 12.41 16.43 17.54
N ALA A 205 11.58 17.17 16.78
CA ALA A 205 11.34 16.93 15.35
C ALA A 205 12.61 17.11 14.50
N ASP A 206 13.49 18.05 14.85
CA ASP A 206 14.75 18.25 14.14
C ASP A 206 15.69 17.04 14.27
N ARG A 207 15.72 16.39 15.44
CA ARG A 207 16.46 15.13 15.64
C ARG A 207 15.82 13.95 14.92
N GLN A 208 14.48 13.86 14.91
CA GLN A 208 13.78 12.86 14.13
C GLN A 208 14.06 13.01 12.62
N LYS A 209 14.10 14.24 12.11
CA LYS A 209 14.45 14.55 10.74
C LYS A 209 15.88 14.11 10.38
N ALA A 210 16.85 14.44 11.22
CA ALA A 210 18.22 14.01 11.02
C ALA A 210 18.36 12.47 11.11
N PHE A 211 17.59 11.83 11.97
CA PHE A 211 17.53 10.36 12.07
C PHE A 211 16.87 9.73 10.82
N ALA A 212 15.86 10.37 10.24
CA ALA A 212 15.25 9.91 8.99
C ALA A 212 16.25 9.91 7.82
N ASP A 213 17.08 10.96 7.69
CA ASP A 213 18.16 11.00 6.69
C ASP A 213 19.18 9.86 6.91
N TYR A 214 19.55 9.57 8.16
CA TYR A 214 20.39 8.41 8.50
C TYR A 214 19.75 7.07 8.11
N LEU A 215 18.46 6.88 8.35
CA LEU A 215 17.76 5.65 7.94
C LEU A 215 17.76 5.46 6.42
N MET A 216 17.55 6.52 5.65
CA MET A 216 17.67 6.46 4.18
C MET A 216 19.08 6.05 3.73
N GLU A 217 20.12 6.55 4.40
CA GLU A 217 21.51 6.12 4.15
C GLU A 217 21.71 4.64 4.46
N VAL A 218 21.21 4.14 5.61
CA VAL A 218 21.27 2.72 5.99
C VAL A 218 20.55 1.83 4.97
N MET A 219 19.40 2.29 4.43
CA MET A 219 18.67 1.58 3.37
C MET A 219 19.40 1.61 2.03
N GLY A 220 20.44 2.44 1.86
CA GLY A 220 21.15 2.61 0.60
C GLY A 220 20.38 3.42 -0.44
N ILE A 221 19.44 4.27 -0.01
CA ILE A 221 18.65 5.13 -0.88
C ILE A 221 19.48 6.33 -1.31
N ASP A 222 19.68 6.47 -2.64
CA ASP A 222 20.39 7.61 -3.21
C ASP A 222 19.54 8.88 -3.14
N ARG A 223 19.98 9.84 -2.31
CA ARG A 223 19.32 11.16 -2.15
C ARG A 223 19.35 12.01 -3.43
N GLY A 224 20.15 11.66 -4.41
CA GLY A 224 20.14 12.25 -5.74
C GLY A 224 18.92 11.84 -6.58
N HIS A 225 18.30 10.72 -6.21
CA HIS A 225 17.14 10.15 -6.90
C HIS A 225 15.89 10.00 -6.01
N CYS A 226 16.01 10.20 -4.70
CA CYS A 226 14.88 10.11 -3.77
C CYS A 226 14.79 11.34 -2.85
N GLY A 227 13.69 12.07 -2.95
CA GLY A 227 13.35 13.19 -2.07
C GLY A 227 12.68 12.70 -0.78
N LEU A 228 12.87 13.44 0.33
CA LEU A 228 12.13 13.24 1.58
C LEU A 228 11.39 14.54 1.94
N GLY A 229 10.08 14.46 2.06
CA GLY A 229 9.19 15.54 2.48
C GLY A 229 8.51 15.24 3.82
N GLU A 230 7.71 16.21 4.29
CA GLU A 230 6.89 16.08 5.49
C GLU A 230 5.41 16.27 5.13
N THR A 231 4.55 15.34 5.58
CA THR A 231 3.09 15.37 5.36
C THR A 231 2.36 14.82 6.57
N GLU A 232 1.08 15.13 6.68
CA GLU A 232 0.21 14.57 7.74
C GLU A 232 0.10 13.04 7.63
N HIS A 233 -0.04 12.54 6.40
CA HIS A 233 -0.09 11.11 6.09
C HIS A 233 1.06 10.76 5.16
N PRO A 234 2.07 9.99 5.61
CA PRO A 234 3.19 9.54 4.79
C PRO A 234 2.73 8.80 3.53
N PHE A 235 3.47 8.96 2.45
CA PHE A 235 3.26 8.27 1.19
C PHE A 235 4.52 8.30 0.32
N THR A 236 4.55 7.42 -0.67
CA THR A 236 5.54 7.40 -1.75
C THR A 236 4.88 7.78 -3.07
N LEU A 237 5.57 8.57 -3.86
CA LEU A 237 5.17 8.97 -5.20
C LEU A 237 6.38 8.86 -6.13
N GLU A 238 6.18 8.20 -7.26
CA GLU A 238 7.18 8.04 -8.31
C GLU A 238 6.88 8.93 -9.51
N PHE A 239 7.93 9.49 -10.10
CA PHE A 239 7.91 10.11 -11.43
C PHE A 239 8.57 9.18 -12.45
N ASN A 240 9.67 8.56 -12.06
CA ASN A 240 10.38 7.52 -12.79
C ASN A 240 11.43 6.90 -11.84
N ASN A 241 12.19 5.91 -12.31
CA ASN A 241 13.22 5.23 -11.52
C ASN A 241 14.43 6.09 -11.12
N LYS A 242 14.42 7.38 -11.40
CA LYS A 242 15.47 8.36 -11.01
C LYS A 242 14.87 9.58 -10.29
N ASP A 243 13.58 9.59 -10.06
CA ASP A 243 12.89 10.62 -9.30
C ASP A 243 11.71 10.03 -8.54
N VAL A 244 11.97 9.64 -7.29
CA VAL A 244 10.97 9.13 -6.34
C VAL A 244 10.89 10.09 -5.15
N ARG A 245 9.71 10.30 -4.60
CA ARG A 245 9.47 11.20 -3.46
C ARG A 245 8.77 10.43 -2.36
N ILE A 246 9.40 10.37 -1.20
CA ILE A 246 8.78 9.83 0.00
C ILE A 246 8.47 10.96 0.97
N THR A 247 7.46 10.75 1.82
CA THR A 247 7.13 11.68 2.89
C THR A 247 7.06 10.95 4.22
N THR A 248 7.21 11.69 5.30
CA THR A 248 7.07 11.19 6.67
C THR A 248 6.34 12.21 7.53
N ASN A 249 6.03 11.83 8.77
CA ASN A 249 5.49 12.71 9.79
C ASN A 249 6.33 12.58 11.07
N TYR A 250 6.54 13.70 11.78
CA TYR A 250 7.34 13.72 13.00
C TYR A 250 6.45 13.94 14.22
N ASP A 251 5.94 12.86 14.79
CA ASP A 251 5.20 12.91 16.04
C ASP A 251 6.17 13.12 17.22
N LEU A 252 5.93 14.17 18.01
CA LEU A 252 6.77 14.51 19.14
C LEU A 252 6.72 13.46 20.27
N HIS A 253 5.68 12.64 20.32
CA HIS A 253 5.47 11.65 21.38
C HIS A 253 5.41 10.22 20.88
N ASN A 254 5.90 9.98 19.63
CA ASN A 254 5.97 8.65 19.06
C ASN A 254 7.12 8.55 18.04
N VAL A 255 8.35 8.40 18.51
CA VAL A 255 9.52 8.28 17.63
C VAL A 255 9.44 7.08 16.69
N ALA A 256 8.79 6.00 17.10
CA ALA A 256 8.61 4.82 16.27
C ALA A 256 7.77 5.12 15.02
N SER A 257 6.82 6.04 15.10
CA SER A 257 5.99 6.43 13.94
C SER A 257 6.84 6.96 12.79
N SER A 258 7.68 7.98 13.01
CA SER A 258 8.53 8.53 11.94
C SER A 258 9.59 7.53 11.46
N MET A 259 10.18 6.78 12.39
CA MET A 259 11.20 5.77 12.07
C MET A 259 10.66 4.69 11.13
N TYR A 260 9.52 4.09 11.48
CA TYR A 260 8.92 3.01 10.68
C TYR A 260 8.25 3.53 9.42
N SER A 261 7.73 4.76 9.43
CA SER A 261 7.25 5.43 8.21
C SER A 261 8.39 5.58 7.18
N VAL A 262 9.57 6.01 7.58
CA VAL A 262 10.72 6.13 6.65
C VAL A 262 11.16 4.77 6.10
N LEU A 263 11.15 3.72 6.93
CA LEU A 263 11.48 2.37 6.46
C LEU A 263 10.41 1.83 5.49
N HIS A 264 9.14 2.10 5.77
CA HIS A 264 8.00 1.71 4.94
C HIS A 264 8.06 2.41 3.58
N GLU A 265 8.06 3.74 3.57
CA GLU A 265 8.09 4.53 2.34
C GLU A 265 9.40 4.33 1.57
N GLY A 266 10.51 4.11 2.30
CA GLY A 266 11.78 3.72 1.71
C GLY A 266 11.75 2.37 0.99
N GLY A 267 10.97 1.41 1.50
CA GLY A 267 10.74 0.13 0.84
C GLY A 267 9.98 0.30 -0.49
N HIS A 268 8.93 1.10 -0.51
CA HIS A 268 8.24 1.51 -1.73
C HIS A 268 9.20 2.22 -2.71
N ALA A 269 10.01 3.14 -2.20
CA ALA A 269 10.96 3.88 -3.04
C ALA A 269 12.01 2.96 -3.67
N LEU A 270 12.54 1.98 -2.93
CA LEU A 270 13.52 1.02 -3.47
C LEU A 270 12.92 0.14 -4.57
N TYR A 271 11.62 -0.16 -4.50
CA TYR A 271 10.92 -0.83 -5.59
C TYR A 271 10.96 0.02 -6.86
N GLU A 272 10.47 1.25 -6.79
CA GLU A 272 10.39 2.15 -7.94
C GLU A 272 11.78 2.48 -8.53
N LEU A 273 12.78 2.77 -7.68
CA LEU A 273 14.17 2.98 -8.08
C LEU A 273 14.82 1.72 -8.68
N GLY A 274 14.28 0.53 -8.41
CA GLY A 274 14.76 -0.76 -8.90
C GLY A 274 14.24 -1.16 -10.28
N ILE A 275 13.24 -0.47 -10.82
CA ILE A 275 12.63 -0.76 -12.13
C ILE A 275 13.63 -0.46 -13.26
N ARG A 276 13.69 -1.33 -14.28
CA ARG A 276 14.62 -1.19 -15.41
C ARG A 276 14.43 0.11 -16.20
N ASP A 277 15.53 0.62 -16.76
CA ASP A 277 15.53 1.86 -17.56
C ASP A 277 14.71 1.74 -18.86
N ASP A 278 14.64 0.54 -19.46
CA ASP A 278 13.90 0.30 -20.70
C ASP A 278 12.38 0.24 -20.54
N LEU A 279 11.87 0.22 -19.31
CA LEU A 279 10.45 0.31 -19.00
C LEU A 279 10.00 1.76 -18.73
N GLN A 280 10.92 2.70 -18.61
CA GLN A 280 10.59 4.07 -18.22
C GLN A 280 9.83 4.83 -19.31
N TYR A 281 8.93 5.71 -18.90
CA TYR A 281 8.05 6.53 -19.77
C TYR A 281 7.04 5.70 -20.58
N THR A 282 6.81 4.44 -20.19
CA THR A 282 5.79 3.55 -20.74
C THR A 282 4.77 3.14 -19.67
N CYS A 283 3.70 2.48 -20.05
CA CYS A 283 2.75 1.91 -19.10
C CYS A 283 3.30 0.71 -18.30
N LEU A 284 4.54 0.27 -18.59
CA LEU A 284 5.23 -0.78 -17.83
C LEU A 284 5.99 -0.24 -16.63
N THR A 285 6.12 1.09 -16.49
CA THR A 285 6.72 1.73 -15.30
C THR A 285 5.79 1.59 -14.09
N GLY A 286 6.37 1.71 -12.89
CA GLY A 286 5.64 1.55 -11.63
C GLY A 286 5.48 0.11 -11.16
N GLY A 287 5.16 -0.05 -9.87
CA GLY A 287 4.92 -1.36 -9.26
C GLY A 287 3.70 -2.07 -9.85
N VAL A 288 3.76 -3.40 -9.90
CA VAL A 288 2.79 -4.22 -10.66
C VAL A 288 1.39 -4.28 -10.04
N SER A 289 1.29 -4.20 -8.72
CA SER A 289 0.05 -4.24 -7.95
C SER A 289 0.23 -3.64 -6.56
N MET A 290 -0.88 -3.35 -5.88
CA MET A 290 -0.84 -2.82 -4.52
C MET A 290 -0.28 -3.83 -3.52
N GLY A 291 -0.60 -5.13 -3.66
CA GLY A 291 -0.07 -6.17 -2.78
C GLY A 291 1.43 -6.39 -2.95
N VAL A 292 1.93 -6.45 -4.19
CA VAL A 292 3.38 -6.57 -4.44
C VAL A 292 4.10 -5.29 -3.98
N HIS A 293 3.51 -4.11 -4.19
CA HIS A 293 4.09 -2.84 -3.73
C HIS A 293 4.18 -2.78 -2.20
N GLU A 294 3.10 -3.15 -1.51
CA GLU A 294 3.06 -3.21 -0.05
C GLU A 294 4.01 -4.30 0.50
N SER A 295 4.29 -5.36 -0.28
CA SER A 295 5.26 -6.35 0.16
C SER A 295 6.66 -5.77 0.30
N GLN A 296 7.01 -4.77 -0.49
CA GLN A 296 8.32 -4.12 -0.43
C GLN A 296 8.41 -3.15 0.77
N SER A 297 7.38 -2.38 1.05
CA SER A 297 7.32 -1.52 2.24
C SER A 297 7.35 -2.33 3.53
N ARG A 298 6.51 -3.37 3.63
CA ARG A 298 6.45 -4.23 4.81
C ARG A 298 7.70 -5.07 4.99
N PHE A 299 8.38 -5.40 3.90
CA PHE A 299 9.68 -6.08 3.98
C PHE A 299 10.69 -5.25 4.78
N TYR A 300 10.86 -3.99 4.43
CA TYR A 300 11.80 -3.11 5.12
C TYR A 300 11.28 -2.62 6.48
N GLU A 301 10.00 -2.37 6.62
CA GLU A 301 9.41 -1.95 7.89
C GLU A 301 9.41 -3.07 8.93
N ASN A 302 8.76 -4.21 8.60
CA ASN A 302 8.45 -5.26 9.57
C ASN A 302 9.52 -6.35 9.60
N LEU A 303 9.84 -6.95 8.42
CA LEU A 303 10.69 -8.14 8.38
C LEU A 303 12.15 -7.80 8.68
N ILE A 304 12.64 -6.69 8.16
CA ILE A 304 13.99 -6.19 8.43
C ILE A 304 13.99 -5.21 9.61
N GLY A 305 13.25 -4.13 9.51
CA GLY A 305 13.31 -2.98 10.43
C GLY A 305 12.98 -3.31 11.88
N ARG A 306 12.05 -4.24 12.09
CA ARG A 306 11.68 -4.72 13.44
C ARG A 306 12.45 -5.97 13.84
N SER A 307 13.44 -6.42 13.06
CA SER A 307 14.28 -7.57 13.44
C SER A 307 15.31 -7.21 14.51
N ARG A 308 15.66 -8.19 15.34
CA ARG A 308 16.72 -8.05 16.34
C ARG A 308 18.08 -7.67 15.71
N ALA A 309 18.37 -8.20 14.52
CA ALA A 309 19.59 -7.92 13.77
C ALA A 309 19.67 -6.43 13.36
N PHE A 310 18.62 -5.88 12.80
CA PHE A 310 18.58 -4.49 12.36
C PHE A 310 18.61 -3.53 13.55
N VAL A 311 17.80 -3.80 14.58
CA VAL A 311 17.82 -3.01 15.83
C VAL A 311 19.21 -2.97 16.42
N GLY A 312 19.91 -4.11 16.49
CA GLY A 312 21.28 -4.15 16.99
C GLY A 312 22.27 -3.23 16.27
N VAL A 313 22.05 -3.04 14.96
CA VAL A 313 22.90 -2.16 14.13
C VAL A 313 22.57 -0.69 14.33
N ILE A 314 21.28 -0.33 14.28
CA ILE A 314 20.88 1.09 14.32
C ILE A 314 20.85 1.67 15.74
N TYR A 315 20.68 0.83 16.77
CA TYR A 315 20.40 1.29 18.13
C TYR A 315 21.47 2.23 18.73
N PRO A 316 22.78 2.02 18.51
CA PRO A 316 23.79 2.99 18.95
C PRO A 316 23.54 4.41 18.39
N LYS A 317 23.09 4.50 17.15
CA LYS A 317 22.72 5.78 16.53
C LYS A 317 21.40 6.33 17.07
N VAL A 318 20.41 5.47 17.31
CA VAL A 318 19.16 5.88 17.97
C VAL A 318 19.47 6.56 19.32
N GLN A 319 20.34 5.97 20.13
CA GLN A 319 20.78 6.56 21.41
C GLN A 319 21.56 7.87 21.23
N GLU A 320 22.38 7.98 20.18
CA GLU A 320 23.12 9.21 19.87
C GLU A 320 22.17 10.36 19.50
N PHE A 321 21.13 10.09 18.72
CA PHE A 321 20.10 11.08 18.37
C PHE A 321 19.20 11.44 19.55
N PHE A 322 18.88 10.47 20.42
CA PHE A 322 17.90 10.61 21.51
C PHE A 322 18.47 10.19 22.87
N PRO A 323 19.58 10.79 23.34
CA PRO A 323 20.28 10.35 24.54
C PRO A 323 19.47 10.57 25.84
N GLU A 324 18.61 11.58 25.86
CA GLU A 324 17.80 11.90 27.04
C GLU A 324 16.68 10.88 27.24
N GLN A 325 16.09 10.40 26.13
CA GLN A 325 14.97 9.46 26.15
C GLN A 325 15.46 8.01 26.24
N LEU A 326 16.52 7.66 25.52
CA LEU A 326 16.94 6.28 25.28
C LEU A 326 18.31 5.91 25.91
N GLY A 327 18.99 6.86 26.56
CA GLY A 327 20.31 6.62 27.15
C GLY A 327 20.33 5.52 28.20
N HIS A 328 19.20 5.23 28.86
CA HIS A 328 19.07 4.18 29.87
C HIS A 328 18.37 2.92 29.35
N VAL A 329 17.90 2.93 28.10
CA VAL A 329 17.19 1.82 27.47
C VAL A 329 18.21 0.95 26.74
N THR A 330 18.13 -0.35 26.92
CA THR A 330 18.97 -1.30 26.18
C THR A 330 18.39 -1.60 24.81
N ALA A 331 19.21 -2.06 23.85
CA ALA A 331 18.75 -2.50 22.55
C ALA A 331 17.68 -3.60 22.64
N GLU A 332 17.79 -4.48 23.63
CA GLU A 332 16.80 -5.54 23.89
C GLU A 332 15.45 -4.98 24.36
N GLN A 333 15.47 -4.01 25.27
CA GLN A 333 14.24 -3.34 25.70
C GLN A 333 13.59 -2.60 24.54
N PHE A 334 14.36 -1.89 23.72
CA PHE A 334 13.89 -1.21 22.53
C PHE A 334 13.29 -2.21 21.52
N TYR A 335 14.01 -3.31 21.22
CA TYR A 335 13.50 -4.37 20.35
C TYR A 335 12.17 -4.95 20.84
N ARG A 336 12.04 -5.20 22.12
CA ARG A 336 10.79 -5.70 22.70
C ARG A 336 9.67 -4.68 22.61
N ALA A 337 9.93 -3.41 22.88
CA ALA A 337 8.94 -2.34 22.86
C ALA A 337 8.36 -2.10 21.46
N ILE A 338 9.20 -2.04 20.43
CA ILE A 338 8.74 -1.83 19.03
C ILE A 338 8.02 -3.03 18.43
N ASN A 339 8.10 -4.20 19.08
CA ASN A 339 7.39 -5.43 18.70
C ASN A 339 6.32 -5.82 19.74
N LYS A 340 5.94 -4.92 20.66
CA LYS A 340 4.83 -5.13 21.59
C LYS A 340 3.56 -5.47 20.85
N VAL A 341 2.84 -6.47 21.32
CA VAL A 341 1.51 -6.84 20.80
C VAL A 341 0.46 -6.33 21.76
N GLU A 342 -0.45 -5.53 21.23
CA GLU A 342 -1.58 -5.00 21.98
C GLU A 342 -2.77 -4.80 21.05
N PRO A 343 -3.83 -5.65 21.12
CA PRO A 343 -5.03 -5.43 20.34
C PRO A 343 -5.58 -4.03 20.57
N SER A 344 -5.69 -3.26 19.49
CA SER A 344 -6.06 -1.84 19.52
C SER A 344 -7.25 -1.56 18.59
N LEU A 345 -7.79 -0.34 18.66
CA LEU A 345 -8.91 0.08 17.83
C LEU A 345 -8.47 0.55 16.44
N ILE A 346 -7.33 1.24 16.36
CA ILE A 346 -6.92 1.97 15.15
C ILE A 346 -5.94 1.12 14.33
N ARG A 347 -6.34 0.81 13.11
CA ARG A 347 -5.56 -0.03 12.18
C ARG A 347 -4.15 0.50 11.92
N THR A 348 -4.03 1.80 11.67
CA THR A 348 -2.74 2.43 11.33
C THR A 348 -1.75 2.46 12.49
N GLU A 349 -2.23 2.25 13.72
CA GLU A 349 -1.43 2.20 14.94
C GLU A 349 -1.24 0.78 15.47
N SER A 350 -1.85 -0.21 14.79
CA SER A 350 -1.80 -1.60 15.23
C SER A 350 -0.41 -2.22 15.03
N ASP A 351 -0.09 -3.17 15.90
CA ASP A 351 1.14 -3.96 15.81
C ASP A 351 1.12 -4.95 14.63
N GLU A 352 2.28 -5.48 14.28
CA GLU A 352 2.46 -6.39 13.14
C GLU A 352 1.59 -7.65 13.24
N LEU A 353 1.40 -8.20 14.45
CA LEU A 353 0.64 -9.45 14.63
C LEU A 353 -0.86 -9.23 14.46
N THR A 354 -1.38 -8.12 15.00
CA THR A 354 -2.83 -7.83 14.95
C THR A 354 -3.27 -7.18 13.65
N TYR A 355 -2.34 -6.59 12.87
CA TYR A 355 -2.64 -5.82 11.66
C TYR A 355 -3.56 -6.54 10.67
N CYS A 356 -3.28 -7.81 10.35
CA CYS A 356 -4.08 -8.56 9.39
C CYS A 356 -5.52 -8.80 9.87
N LEU A 357 -5.77 -8.87 11.18
CA LEU A 357 -7.13 -8.99 11.72
C LEU A 357 -7.95 -7.72 11.47
N HIS A 358 -7.33 -6.54 11.55
CA HIS A 358 -7.97 -5.29 11.15
C HIS A 358 -8.37 -5.30 9.66
N ILE A 359 -7.52 -5.85 8.80
CA ILE A 359 -7.82 -5.99 7.37
C ILE A 359 -8.97 -6.97 7.14
N MET A 360 -8.99 -8.10 7.84
CA MET A 360 -10.07 -9.08 7.75
C MET A 360 -11.45 -8.49 8.07
N VAL A 361 -11.55 -7.62 9.08
CA VAL A 361 -12.80 -6.92 9.42
C VAL A 361 -13.32 -6.13 8.22
N ARG A 362 -12.46 -5.39 7.57
CA ARG A 362 -12.81 -4.56 6.38
C ARG A 362 -13.19 -5.44 5.19
N TYR A 363 -12.43 -6.47 4.93
CA TYR A 363 -12.69 -7.44 3.89
C TYR A 363 -14.07 -8.09 4.03
N GLU A 364 -14.42 -8.58 5.23
CA GLU A 364 -15.70 -9.20 5.49
C GLU A 364 -16.89 -8.24 5.32
N ILE A 365 -16.71 -6.98 5.70
CA ILE A 365 -17.72 -5.94 5.53
C ILE A 365 -17.88 -5.57 4.05
N GLU A 366 -16.78 -5.32 3.34
CA GLU A 366 -16.83 -4.98 1.92
C GLU A 366 -17.47 -6.07 1.08
N LYS A 367 -17.09 -7.32 1.30
CA LYS A 367 -17.66 -8.48 0.62
C LYS A 367 -19.20 -8.52 0.78
N GLN A 368 -19.69 -8.28 2.00
CA GLN A 368 -21.13 -8.26 2.27
C GLN A 368 -21.84 -7.02 1.71
N LEU A 369 -21.21 -5.83 1.74
CA LEU A 369 -21.75 -4.60 1.14
C LEU A 369 -21.91 -4.77 -0.37
N ILE A 370 -20.87 -5.24 -1.04
CA ILE A 370 -20.89 -5.42 -2.49
C ILE A 370 -21.81 -6.57 -2.92
N ALA A 371 -21.91 -7.65 -2.13
CA ALA A 371 -22.90 -8.71 -2.37
C ALA A 371 -24.36 -8.25 -2.09
N GLY A 372 -24.55 -7.12 -1.37
CA GLY A 372 -25.87 -6.61 -0.97
C GLY A 372 -26.53 -7.34 0.20
N THR A 373 -25.77 -8.16 0.91
CA THR A 373 -26.22 -8.86 2.13
C THR A 373 -26.11 -8.00 3.38
N LEU A 374 -25.29 -6.96 3.35
CA LEU A 374 -25.18 -5.91 4.36
C LEU A 374 -25.56 -4.56 3.74
N GLN A 375 -26.35 -3.77 4.43
CA GLN A 375 -26.64 -2.37 4.08
C GLN A 375 -25.76 -1.42 4.90
N ALA A 376 -25.41 -0.27 4.35
CA ALA A 376 -24.55 0.74 5.01
C ALA A 376 -24.97 1.07 6.45
N LYS A 377 -26.28 1.20 6.71
CA LYS A 377 -26.79 1.49 8.06
C LYS A 377 -26.44 0.45 9.14
N ASN A 378 -26.09 -0.75 8.74
CA ASN A 378 -25.74 -1.86 9.65
C ASN A 378 -24.22 -2.03 9.81
N VAL A 379 -23.40 -1.24 9.12
CA VAL A 379 -21.94 -1.32 9.17
C VAL A 379 -21.39 -1.14 10.59
N PRO A 380 -21.85 -0.15 11.41
CA PRO A 380 -21.32 -0.02 12.77
C PRO A 380 -21.50 -1.28 13.63
N ALA A 381 -22.67 -1.92 13.55
CA ALA A 381 -22.96 -3.13 14.31
C ALA A 381 -22.14 -4.34 13.80
N ALA A 382 -21.99 -4.50 12.48
CA ALA A 382 -21.15 -5.52 11.88
C ALA A 382 -19.67 -5.34 12.26
N TRP A 383 -19.20 -4.11 12.23
CA TRP A 383 -17.84 -3.72 12.62
C TRP A 383 -17.56 -4.07 14.09
N ALA A 384 -18.38 -3.62 15.01
CA ALA A 384 -18.23 -3.89 16.44
C ALA A 384 -18.23 -5.41 16.75
N LYS A 385 -19.10 -6.17 16.07
CA LYS A 385 -19.15 -7.63 16.20
C LYS A 385 -17.82 -8.27 15.78
N LEU A 386 -17.29 -7.92 14.60
CA LEU A 386 -16.05 -8.49 14.08
C LEU A 386 -14.82 -8.08 14.89
N TYR A 387 -14.77 -6.85 15.42
CA TYR A 387 -13.71 -6.41 16.32
C TYR A 387 -13.69 -7.22 17.61
N GLN A 388 -14.87 -7.47 18.21
CA GLN A 388 -14.97 -8.30 19.40
C GLN A 388 -14.57 -9.76 19.12
N GLU A 389 -14.94 -10.27 17.93
CA GLU A 389 -14.65 -11.66 17.55
C GLU A 389 -13.17 -11.90 17.25
N TYR A 390 -12.53 -11.00 16.49
CA TYR A 390 -11.16 -11.19 15.98
C TYR A 390 -10.10 -10.61 16.92
N LEU A 391 -10.35 -9.43 17.47
CA LEU A 391 -9.37 -8.70 18.30
C LEU A 391 -9.70 -8.75 19.80
N GLY A 392 -10.92 -9.13 20.18
CA GLY A 392 -11.37 -9.11 21.57
C GLY A 392 -11.57 -7.69 22.12
N VAL A 393 -11.69 -6.70 21.26
CA VAL A 393 -11.78 -5.27 21.62
C VAL A 393 -13.20 -4.76 21.45
N GLU A 394 -13.73 -4.05 22.45
CA GLU A 394 -14.99 -3.34 22.36
C GLU A 394 -14.81 -2.01 21.64
N VAL A 395 -15.66 -1.73 20.63
CA VAL A 395 -15.64 -0.48 19.86
C VAL A 395 -16.53 0.55 20.56
N PRO A 396 -15.98 1.62 21.14
CA PRO A 396 -16.74 2.55 21.99
C PRO A 396 -17.58 3.54 21.19
N ASN A 397 -17.20 3.81 19.94
CA ASN A 397 -17.87 4.80 19.08
C ASN A 397 -17.48 4.58 17.59
N ASP A 398 -18.19 5.25 16.67
CA ASP A 398 -17.98 5.07 15.23
C ASP A 398 -16.70 5.75 14.72
N ARG A 399 -16.19 6.79 15.39
CA ARG A 399 -14.93 7.46 15.05
C ARG A 399 -13.74 6.51 15.15
N GLU A 400 -13.68 5.76 16.24
CA GLU A 400 -12.66 4.72 16.47
C GLU A 400 -13.06 3.38 15.84
N GLY A 401 -14.29 3.29 15.34
CA GLY A 401 -14.84 2.16 14.59
C GLY A 401 -14.79 2.38 13.09
N CYS A 402 -15.94 2.26 12.44
CA CYS A 402 -16.07 2.23 10.98
C CYS A 402 -15.77 3.55 10.24
N LEU A 403 -15.60 4.66 10.96
CA LEU A 403 -15.19 5.95 10.38
C LEU A 403 -13.67 6.18 10.42
N GLN A 404 -12.86 5.24 10.89
CA GLN A 404 -11.43 5.46 11.06
C GLN A 404 -10.66 5.59 9.74
N ASP A 405 -11.06 4.89 8.69
CA ASP A 405 -10.40 4.86 7.38
C ASP A 405 -11.13 5.69 6.32
N SER A 406 -10.38 6.39 5.48
CA SER A 406 -10.92 7.23 4.38
C SER A 406 -11.24 6.44 3.10
N HIS A 407 -10.81 5.19 2.97
CA HIS A 407 -10.89 4.40 1.75
C HIS A 407 -12.29 4.38 1.13
N TRP A 408 -13.31 4.10 1.93
CA TRP A 408 -14.68 4.05 1.43
C TRP A 408 -15.20 5.40 0.94
N SER A 409 -14.81 6.50 1.60
CA SER A 409 -15.20 7.84 1.15
C SER A 409 -14.58 8.20 -0.21
N GLY A 410 -13.39 7.66 -0.51
CA GLY A 410 -12.76 7.76 -1.82
C GLY A 410 -13.24 6.72 -2.84
N GLY A 411 -14.16 5.84 -2.46
CA GLY A 411 -14.68 4.79 -3.35
C GLY A 411 -13.79 3.56 -3.50
N SER A 412 -12.75 3.41 -2.65
CA SER A 412 -11.75 2.33 -2.74
C SER A 412 -12.26 1.04 -2.08
N PHE A 413 -13.15 0.33 -2.75
CA PHE A 413 -13.60 -1.01 -2.35
C PHE A 413 -12.76 -2.08 -3.02
N GLY A 414 -12.34 -3.11 -2.27
CA GLY A 414 -11.41 -4.16 -2.74
C GLY A 414 -9.93 -3.85 -2.50
N TYR A 415 -9.60 -2.68 -1.95
CA TYR A 415 -8.21 -2.26 -1.70
C TYR A 415 -7.59 -2.93 -0.46
N PHE A 416 -8.32 -3.03 0.64
CA PHE A 416 -7.80 -3.48 1.94
C PHE A 416 -7.05 -4.82 1.91
N PRO A 417 -7.49 -5.86 1.17
CA PRO A 417 -6.77 -7.12 1.13
C PRO A 417 -5.30 -7.00 0.68
N SER A 418 -4.96 -6.02 -0.16
CA SER A 418 -3.59 -5.77 -0.63
C SER A 418 -2.61 -5.56 0.53
N TYR A 419 -3.04 -4.93 1.61
CA TYR A 419 -2.22 -4.72 2.80
C TYR A 419 -1.82 -6.04 3.49
N ALA A 420 -2.76 -6.98 3.59
CA ALA A 420 -2.48 -8.28 4.19
C ALA A 420 -1.66 -9.19 3.25
N LEU A 421 -1.99 -9.18 1.96
CA LEU A 421 -1.24 -9.89 0.92
C LEU A 421 0.21 -9.42 0.88
N GLY A 422 0.46 -8.11 1.00
CA GLY A 422 1.80 -7.55 1.03
C GLY A 422 2.66 -8.13 2.15
N ASN A 423 2.13 -8.23 3.37
CA ASN A 423 2.84 -8.87 4.48
C ASN A 423 3.17 -10.34 4.17
N ALA A 424 2.23 -11.10 3.61
CA ALA A 424 2.41 -12.52 3.33
C ALA A 424 3.38 -12.77 2.16
N TYR A 425 3.31 -11.97 1.09
CA TYR A 425 4.28 -12.02 -0.01
C TYR A 425 5.70 -11.71 0.49
N GLY A 426 5.85 -10.67 1.30
CA GLY A 426 7.14 -10.31 1.89
C GLY A 426 7.74 -11.42 2.73
N ALA A 427 6.94 -12.06 3.59
CA ALA A 427 7.40 -13.17 4.43
C ALA A 427 7.82 -14.40 3.61
N GLN A 428 7.08 -14.74 2.55
CA GLN A 428 7.46 -15.83 1.66
C GLN A 428 8.73 -15.50 0.87
N MET A 429 8.89 -14.25 0.40
CA MET A 429 10.14 -13.77 -0.22
C MET A 429 11.32 -13.88 0.75
N LEU A 430 11.15 -13.46 1.99
CA LEU A 430 12.19 -13.58 3.03
C LEU A 430 12.59 -15.04 3.24
N HIS A 431 11.62 -15.95 3.37
CA HIS A 431 11.90 -17.38 3.51
C HIS A 431 12.77 -17.92 2.37
N ASN A 432 12.45 -17.56 1.11
CA ASN A 432 13.23 -18.00 -0.05
C ASN A 432 14.61 -17.34 -0.08
N MET A 433 14.70 -16.06 0.25
CA MET A 433 15.98 -15.34 0.35
C MET A 433 16.92 -15.97 1.38
N GLU A 434 16.40 -16.42 2.53
CA GLU A 434 17.16 -17.13 3.58
C GLU A 434 17.70 -18.51 3.12
N GLN A 435 17.15 -19.10 2.06
CA GLN A 435 17.71 -20.33 1.47
C GLN A 435 18.95 -20.04 0.61
N GLU A 436 19.13 -18.83 0.13
CA GLU A 436 20.21 -18.45 -0.77
C GLU A 436 21.40 -17.86 -0.02
N PHE A 437 21.15 -17.08 1.04
CA PHE A 437 22.21 -16.48 1.86
C PHE A 437 21.75 -16.13 3.28
N ASP A 438 22.72 -15.89 4.18
CA ASP A 438 22.49 -15.47 5.55
C ASP A 438 22.00 -14.00 5.60
N VAL A 439 20.68 -13.81 5.48
CA VAL A 439 20.04 -12.49 5.47
C VAL A 439 20.33 -11.71 6.75
N PHE A 440 19.97 -12.27 7.89
CA PHE A 440 20.10 -11.55 9.17
C PHE A 440 21.55 -11.42 9.61
N GLY A 441 22.46 -12.30 9.21
CA GLY A 441 23.88 -12.10 9.41
C GLY A 441 24.45 -10.94 8.58
N GLN A 442 23.96 -10.72 7.34
CA GLN A 442 24.33 -9.50 6.58
C GLN A 442 23.75 -8.25 7.23
N VAL A 443 22.48 -8.27 7.60
CA VAL A 443 21.82 -7.16 8.34
C VAL A 443 22.58 -6.81 9.62
N ALA A 444 22.97 -7.79 10.42
CA ALA A 444 23.74 -7.58 11.66
C ALA A 444 25.12 -6.95 11.42
N ARG A 445 25.67 -7.05 10.21
CA ARG A 445 26.89 -6.35 9.79
C ARG A 445 26.62 -4.96 9.19
N GLY A 446 25.39 -4.47 9.22
CA GLY A 446 24.99 -3.16 8.70
C GLY A 446 24.85 -3.11 7.17
N SER A 447 24.66 -4.25 6.50
CA SER A 447 24.50 -4.29 5.05
C SER A 447 23.11 -4.79 4.65
N LEU A 448 22.38 -3.97 3.91
CA LEU A 448 21.11 -4.34 3.25
C LEU A 448 21.29 -4.64 1.75
N SER A 449 22.52 -4.53 1.22
CA SER A 449 22.78 -4.64 -0.22
C SER A 449 22.39 -6.01 -0.80
N GLY A 450 22.57 -7.11 -0.05
CA GLY A 450 22.13 -8.44 -0.47
C GLY A 450 20.61 -8.53 -0.58
N VAL A 451 19.90 -8.00 0.41
CA VAL A 451 18.42 -7.93 0.42
C VAL A 451 17.92 -7.10 -0.76
N THR A 452 18.39 -5.86 -0.90
CA THR A 452 17.99 -4.97 -1.99
C THR A 452 18.34 -5.55 -3.37
N GLY A 453 19.51 -6.18 -3.49
CA GLY A 453 19.95 -6.85 -4.72
C GLY A 453 19.01 -7.98 -5.13
N TRP A 454 18.68 -8.86 -4.19
CA TRP A 454 17.75 -9.96 -4.42
C TRP A 454 16.36 -9.49 -4.81
N LEU A 455 15.79 -8.52 -4.07
CA LEU A 455 14.48 -7.95 -4.39
C LEU A 455 14.48 -7.26 -5.76
N ARG A 456 15.56 -6.56 -6.11
CA ARG A 456 15.71 -5.95 -7.43
C ARG A 456 15.72 -6.99 -8.55
N GLU A 457 16.45 -8.08 -8.36
CA GLU A 457 16.57 -9.15 -9.36
C GLU A 457 15.26 -9.93 -9.54
N HIS A 458 14.55 -10.22 -8.45
CA HIS A 458 13.39 -11.11 -8.49
C HIS A 458 12.03 -10.37 -8.58
N VAL A 459 11.99 -9.08 -8.20
CA VAL A 459 10.74 -8.32 -8.14
C VAL A 459 10.84 -6.98 -8.88
N HIS A 460 11.75 -6.07 -8.43
CA HIS A 460 11.70 -4.68 -8.83
C HIS A 460 11.88 -4.45 -10.34
N GLN A 461 12.85 -5.16 -10.94
CA GLN A 461 13.23 -4.93 -12.34
C GLN A 461 12.07 -5.11 -13.33
N TYR A 462 11.02 -5.82 -12.96
CA TYR A 462 9.94 -6.18 -13.88
C TYR A 462 8.90 -5.08 -14.06
N GLY A 463 8.77 -4.12 -13.13
CA GLY A 463 7.67 -3.14 -13.18
C GLY A 463 6.34 -3.84 -13.43
N GLN A 464 5.60 -3.43 -14.46
CA GLN A 464 4.33 -4.05 -14.87
C GLN A 464 4.47 -5.06 -16.02
N LEU A 465 5.69 -5.49 -16.35
CA LEU A 465 5.95 -6.43 -17.44
C LEU A 465 5.27 -7.79 -17.25
N LEU A 466 5.18 -8.25 -16.02
CA LEU A 466 4.53 -9.51 -15.66
C LEU A 466 3.28 -9.25 -14.82
N GLU A 467 2.39 -10.24 -14.72
CA GLU A 467 1.27 -10.20 -13.77
C GLU A 467 1.76 -10.39 -12.32
N PRO A 468 1.04 -9.86 -11.30
CA PRO A 468 1.46 -9.95 -9.89
C PRO A 468 1.76 -11.39 -9.44
N ALA A 469 0.86 -12.32 -9.74
CA ALA A 469 1.04 -13.72 -9.40
C ALA A 469 2.27 -14.35 -10.07
N ALA A 470 2.63 -13.90 -11.27
CA ALA A 470 3.83 -14.39 -11.96
C ALA A 470 5.11 -13.87 -11.31
N ILE A 471 5.14 -12.61 -10.87
CA ILE A 471 6.28 -12.05 -10.13
C ILE A 471 6.48 -12.82 -8.82
N VAL A 472 5.42 -12.98 -8.02
CA VAL A 472 5.48 -13.70 -6.74
C VAL A 472 5.94 -15.15 -6.98
N LYS A 473 5.34 -15.84 -7.96
CA LYS A 473 5.70 -17.22 -8.28
C LYS A 473 7.15 -17.37 -8.75
N ASN A 474 7.64 -16.45 -9.55
CA ASN A 474 9.04 -16.48 -10.04
C ASN A 474 10.02 -16.18 -8.90
N ALA A 475 9.66 -15.28 -7.99
CA ALA A 475 10.50 -14.92 -6.85
C ALA A 475 10.53 -16.00 -5.77
N CYS A 476 9.39 -16.64 -5.45
CA CYS A 476 9.30 -17.47 -4.26
C CYS A 476 8.34 -18.67 -4.37
N GLY A 477 7.94 -19.08 -5.58
CA GLY A 477 7.05 -20.21 -5.80
C GLY A 477 5.56 -19.87 -5.66
N GLU A 478 4.70 -20.89 -5.65
CA GLU A 478 3.26 -20.69 -5.46
C GLU A 478 2.99 -20.03 -4.11
N PHE A 479 2.05 -19.09 -4.09
CA PHE A 479 1.70 -18.37 -2.86
C PHE A 479 1.15 -19.31 -1.79
N ASP A 480 1.76 -19.26 -0.59
CA ASP A 480 1.36 -20.03 0.58
C ASP A 480 1.37 -19.14 1.84
N PRO A 481 0.21 -18.86 2.46
CA PRO A 481 0.11 -18.02 3.65
C PRO A 481 0.82 -18.57 4.89
N HIS A 482 1.14 -19.87 4.91
CA HIS A 482 1.81 -20.48 6.06
C HIS A 482 3.20 -19.89 6.30
N TYR A 483 3.91 -19.42 5.27
CA TYR A 483 5.20 -18.75 5.48
C TYR A 483 5.09 -17.50 6.35
N TYR A 484 4.02 -16.73 6.17
CA TYR A 484 3.78 -15.57 7.02
C TYR A 484 3.34 -15.95 8.43
N LEU A 485 2.44 -16.93 8.55
CA LEU A 485 2.00 -17.44 9.84
C LEU A 485 3.15 -18.04 10.65
N ASP A 486 4.04 -18.82 10.02
CA ASP A 486 5.22 -19.40 10.64
C ASP A 486 6.22 -18.32 11.10
N TYR A 487 6.43 -17.28 10.28
CA TYR A 487 7.24 -16.13 10.64
C TYR A 487 6.70 -15.44 11.91
N LEU A 488 5.42 -15.10 11.92
CA LEU A 488 4.78 -14.47 13.08
C LEU A 488 4.84 -15.37 14.31
N THR A 489 4.51 -16.64 14.17
CA THR A 489 4.52 -17.60 15.28
C THR A 489 5.91 -17.73 15.88
N ARG A 490 6.94 -17.91 15.06
CA ARG A 490 8.33 -17.99 15.52
C ARG A 490 8.75 -16.72 16.27
N LYS A 491 8.52 -15.55 15.66
CA LYS A 491 8.91 -14.24 16.22
C LYS A 491 8.27 -13.97 17.57
N TYR A 492 6.96 -14.15 17.66
CA TYR A 492 6.22 -13.79 18.87
C TYR A 492 6.28 -14.87 19.96
N THR A 493 6.46 -16.14 19.59
CA THR A 493 6.79 -17.20 20.55
C THR A 493 8.14 -16.92 21.25
N GLU A 494 9.17 -16.53 20.49
CA GLU A 494 10.46 -16.14 21.04
C GLU A 494 10.34 -14.87 21.91
N LEU A 495 9.69 -13.82 21.41
CA LEU A 495 9.56 -12.53 22.08
C LEU A 495 8.87 -12.63 23.45
N TYR A 496 7.83 -13.46 23.55
CA TYR A 496 6.99 -13.62 24.75
C TYR A 496 7.29 -14.87 25.58
N ASN A 497 8.22 -15.73 25.16
CA ASN A 497 8.53 -17.02 25.78
C ASN A 497 7.26 -17.86 25.96
N LEU A 498 6.58 -18.15 24.84
CA LEU A 498 5.36 -18.97 24.80
C LEU A 498 5.69 -20.47 24.80
#